data_187a61b39903f54e4b171b39cf04de92
#
_entry.id   187a61b39903f54e4b171b39cf04de92
#
_cell.length_a   1.000
_cell.length_b   1.000
_cell.length_c   1.000
_cell.angle_alpha   90.00
_cell.angle_beta   90.00
_cell.angle_gamma   90.00
#
_symmetry.space_group_name_H-M   'P 1'
#
loop_
_entity.id
_entity.type
_entity.pdbx_description
1 polymer ?
#
loop_
_entity_poly.entity_id
_entity_poly.type
_entity_poly.pdbx_seq_one_letter_code
_entity_poly.pdbx_strand_id
1 'polypeptide(L)'
;IGAVATVNALRSPSVPEEIINITDGGAHASMDALGSTVTCQNSILCLRALGRHVQVGLMKDRHENPEIPMGVVVSREIDIRGSRGMSPKNYPAVFNLIKTGVVRPRSLIGSELTLEEGAELLTRMDQFPGTGVAVITSFKYAAWHQQDNAKGALSVPDLQHREPRHPA
;
A
#
# COMPACT_ATOMS: atom_id res chain seq x y z
N ILE A 1 5.58 12.52 8.90
CA ILE A 1 5.32 11.07 9.05
C ILE A 1 6.42 10.41 9.90
N GLY A 2 7.50 11.10 10.23
CA GLY A 2 8.57 10.62 11.09
C GLY A 2 9.81 10.11 10.37
N ALA A 3 9.90 10.21 9.04
CA ALA A 3 11.14 9.94 8.32
C ALA A 3 12.17 11.04 8.66
N VAL A 4 13.39 10.63 9.03
CA VAL A 4 14.49 11.55 9.35
C VAL A 4 15.24 12.02 8.11
N ALA A 5 15.20 11.25 7.02
CA ALA A 5 15.80 11.58 5.73
C ALA A 5 14.98 10.95 4.60
N THR A 6 15.17 11.46 3.39
CA THR A 6 14.57 10.92 2.15
C THR A 6 15.61 10.87 1.05
N VAL A 7 15.55 9.82 0.22
CA VAL A 7 16.39 9.64 -0.97
C VAL A 7 15.50 9.65 -2.20
N ASN A 8 15.77 10.54 -3.15
CA ASN A 8 15.07 10.57 -4.42
C ASN A 8 15.79 9.68 -5.43
N ALA A 9 15.22 8.53 -5.75
CA ALA A 9 15.82 7.54 -6.65
C ALA A 9 16.08 8.08 -8.08
N LEU A 10 15.35 9.11 -8.53
CA LEU A 10 15.58 9.75 -9.84
C LEU A 10 16.80 10.68 -9.87
N ARG A 11 17.30 11.07 -8.69
CA ARG A 11 18.44 12.01 -8.54
C ARG A 11 19.65 11.35 -7.93
N SER A 12 19.47 10.22 -7.27
CA SER A 12 20.55 9.47 -6.63
C SER A 12 21.29 8.63 -7.66
N PRO A 13 22.62 8.69 -7.70
CA PRO A 13 23.43 7.78 -8.50
C PRO A 13 23.39 6.35 -7.94
N SER A 14 23.20 6.19 -6.63
CA SER A 14 23.11 4.89 -5.94
C SER A 14 22.28 5.02 -4.67
N VAL A 15 21.02 4.61 -4.74
CA VAL A 15 20.11 4.62 -3.57
C VAL A 15 20.67 3.80 -2.40
N PRO A 16 21.22 2.57 -2.59
CA PRO A 16 21.79 1.80 -1.48
C PRO A 16 22.94 2.51 -0.78
N GLU A 17 23.85 3.13 -1.53
CA GLU A 17 25.01 3.84 -0.94
C GLU A 17 24.58 5.07 -0.14
N GLU A 18 23.63 5.85 -0.65
CA GLU A 18 23.08 6.97 0.12
C GLU A 18 22.45 6.52 1.43
N ILE A 19 21.67 5.42 1.42
CA ILE A 19 21.06 4.87 2.63
C ILE A 19 22.13 4.36 3.59
N ILE A 20 23.17 3.68 3.10
CA ILE A 20 24.29 3.23 3.92
C ILE A 20 24.99 4.41 4.61
N ASN A 21 25.20 5.52 3.88
CA ASN A 21 25.82 6.72 4.43
C ASN A 21 24.92 7.40 5.48
N ILE A 22 23.60 7.54 5.20
CA ILE A 22 22.63 8.14 6.13
C ILE A 22 22.51 7.32 7.43
N THR A 23 22.67 5.98 7.34
CA THR A 23 22.45 5.05 8.45
C THR A 23 23.73 4.60 9.13
N ASP A 24 24.88 5.14 8.73
CA ASP A 24 26.20 4.80 9.24
C ASP A 24 26.47 3.28 9.23
N GLY A 25 26.60 2.76 8.01
CA GLY A 25 26.93 1.36 7.77
C GLY A 25 25.77 0.44 7.34
N GLY A 26 24.61 1.00 7.03
CA GLY A 26 23.45 0.29 6.48
C GLY A 26 22.27 0.17 7.44
N ALA A 27 21.10 -0.04 6.88
CA ALA A 27 19.86 -0.17 7.63
C ALA A 27 19.78 -1.52 8.39
N HIS A 28 19.19 -1.54 9.57
CA HIS A 28 18.90 -2.79 10.30
C HIS A 28 17.75 -3.56 9.69
N ALA A 29 16.77 -2.82 9.14
CA ALA A 29 15.62 -3.39 8.45
C ALA A 29 15.27 -2.53 7.24
N SER A 30 14.83 -3.16 6.18
CA SER A 30 14.34 -2.52 4.96
C SER A 30 13.03 -3.14 4.52
N MET A 31 12.24 -2.36 3.77
CA MET A 31 10.96 -2.84 3.23
C MET A 31 10.81 -2.35 1.79
N ASP A 32 10.50 -3.28 0.88
CA ASP A 32 10.02 -2.91 -0.45
C ASP A 32 8.49 -2.97 -0.45
N ALA A 33 7.85 -1.83 -0.59
CA ALA A 33 6.40 -1.70 -0.68
C ALA A 33 5.90 -1.49 -2.13
N LEU A 34 6.80 -1.28 -3.09
CA LEU A 34 6.46 -1.10 -4.50
C LEU A 34 6.34 -2.43 -5.25
N GLY A 35 7.32 -3.33 -5.10
CA GLY A 35 7.35 -4.61 -5.79
C GLY A 35 7.97 -4.55 -7.19
N SER A 36 9.09 -3.85 -7.34
CA SER A 36 9.91 -3.87 -8.56
C SER A 36 11.26 -4.50 -8.32
N THR A 37 11.87 -5.05 -9.38
CA THR A 37 13.23 -5.62 -9.31
C THR A 37 14.22 -4.64 -8.72
N VAL A 38 14.19 -3.38 -9.15
CA VAL A 38 15.12 -2.34 -8.69
C VAL A 38 14.91 -2.00 -7.21
N THR A 39 13.66 -1.83 -6.75
CA THR A 39 13.38 -1.50 -5.35
C THR A 39 13.67 -2.67 -4.42
N CYS A 40 13.41 -3.91 -4.86
CA CYS A 40 13.77 -5.11 -4.13
C CYS A 40 15.29 -5.21 -3.94
N GLN A 41 16.06 -5.06 -5.02
CA GLN A 41 17.52 -5.07 -4.97
C GLN A 41 18.09 -3.96 -4.08
N ASN A 42 17.65 -2.71 -4.26
CA ASN A 42 18.07 -1.58 -3.45
C ASN A 42 17.78 -1.80 -1.97
N SER A 43 16.61 -2.39 -1.67
CA SER A 43 16.18 -2.70 -0.30
C SER A 43 17.06 -3.76 0.36
N ILE A 44 17.62 -4.71 -0.41
CA ILE A 44 18.57 -5.71 0.12
C ILE A 44 19.98 -5.10 0.24
N LEU A 45 20.42 -4.38 -0.79
CA LEU A 45 21.78 -3.85 -0.86
C LEU A 45 22.07 -2.78 0.21
N CYS A 46 21.06 -2.04 0.66
CA CYS A 46 21.23 -1.00 1.69
C CYS A 46 21.31 -1.54 3.12
N LEU A 47 21.18 -2.86 3.32
CA LEU A 47 21.22 -3.47 4.66
C LEU A 47 22.64 -3.64 5.19
N ARG A 48 22.82 -3.48 6.48
CA ARG A 48 24.01 -3.91 7.22
C ARG A 48 24.05 -5.42 7.40
N ALA A 49 25.16 -5.93 7.93
CA ALA A 49 25.25 -7.33 8.35
C ALA A 49 24.13 -7.67 9.36
N LEU A 50 23.57 -8.88 9.27
CA LEU A 50 22.43 -9.37 10.05
C LEU A 50 21.16 -8.54 9.87
N GLY A 51 21.07 -7.74 8.80
CA GLY A 51 19.91 -6.95 8.47
C GLY A 51 18.73 -7.78 7.96
N ARG A 52 17.54 -7.20 7.97
CA ARG A 52 16.32 -7.87 7.51
C ARG A 52 15.64 -7.11 6.37
N HIS A 53 15.43 -7.80 5.26
CA HIS A 53 14.57 -7.34 4.17
C HIS A 53 13.16 -7.89 4.29
N VAL A 54 12.13 -7.04 4.13
CA VAL A 54 10.73 -7.45 4.08
C VAL A 54 10.12 -7.06 2.74
N GLN A 55 9.76 -8.05 1.92
CA GLN A 55 9.03 -7.84 0.68
C GLN A 55 7.54 -7.77 0.94
N VAL A 56 6.94 -6.60 0.80
CA VAL A 56 5.51 -6.33 0.94
C VAL A 56 4.87 -6.05 -0.42
N GLY A 57 5.59 -5.30 -1.27
CA GLY A 57 5.16 -4.99 -2.64
C GLY A 57 5.00 -6.27 -3.47
N LEU A 58 3.89 -6.36 -4.20
CA LEU A 58 3.63 -7.52 -5.04
C LEU A 58 4.54 -7.51 -6.27
N MET A 59 5.38 -8.52 -6.36
CA MET A 59 6.21 -8.77 -7.54
C MET A 59 5.31 -9.38 -8.62
N LYS A 60 5.13 -8.69 -9.75
CA LYS A 60 4.26 -9.13 -10.86
C LYS A 60 4.93 -8.94 -12.20
N ASP A 61 4.44 -9.65 -13.20
CA ASP A 61 4.88 -9.56 -14.61
C ASP A 61 6.39 -9.73 -14.73
N ARG A 62 7.06 -8.82 -15.40
CA ARG A 62 8.53 -8.83 -15.57
C ARG A 62 9.31 -8.76 -14.26
N HIS A 63 8.68 -8.45 -13.14
CA HIS A 63 9.31 -8.34 -11.82
C HIS A 63 9.06 -9.57 -10.95
N GLU A 64 8.31 -10.57 -11.41
CA GLU A 64 7.92 -11.76 -10.63
C GLU A 64 9.12 -12.56 -10.13
N ASN A 65 10.17 -12.62 -10.94
CA ASN A 65 11.40 -13.34 -10.63
C ASN A 65 12.61 -12.37 -10.62
N PRO A 66 12.78 -11.56 -9.57
CA PRO A 66 13.87 -10.61 -9.50
C PRO A 66 15.22 -11.32 -9.31
N GLU A 67 16.27 -10.78 -9.89
CA GLU A 67 17.62 -11.19 -9.55
C GLU A 67 17.96 -10.75 -8.12
N ILE A 68 18.07 -11.72 -7.22
CA ILE A 68 18.44 -11.46 -5.83
C ILE A 68 19.97 -11.44 -5.71
N PRO A 69 20.58 -10.41 -5.07
CA PRO A 69 22.04 -10.37 -4.86
C PRO A 69 22.48 -11.36 -3.78
N MET A 70 22.38 -12.66 -4.07
CA MET A 70 22.62 -13.74 -3.12
C MET A 70 24.03 -13.72 -2.51
N GLY A 71 25.04 -13.24 -3.25
CA GLY A 71 26.38 -13.05 -2.69
C GLY A 71 26.39 -12.08 -1.50
N VAL A 72 25.62 -11.00 -1.58
CA VAL A 72 25.45 -10.03 -0.48
C VAL A 72 24.61 -10.64 0.64
N VAL A 73 23.55 -11.36 0.31
CA VAL A 73 22.69 -12.04 1.29
C VAL A 73 23.52 -12.99 2.16
N VAL A 74 24.36 -13.81 1.53
CA VAL A 74 25.21 -14.77 2.24
C VAL A 74 26.32 -14.05 3.03
N SER A 75 27.03 -13.12 2.41
CA SER A 75 28.19 -12.46 3.06
C SER A 75 27.80 -11.56 4.23
N ARG A 76 26.59 -11.02 4.25
CA ARG A 76 26.06 -10.18 5.33
C ARG A 76 25.06 -10.92 6.22
N GLU A 77 24.79 -12.19 6.00
CA GLU A 77 23.81 -13.00 6.74
C GLU A 77 22.43 -12.32 6.82
N ILE A 78 21.92 -11.86 5.68
CA ILE A 78 20.66 -11.11 5.58
C ILE A 78 19.46 -12.06 5.69
N ASP A 79 18.48 -11.67 6.53
CA ASP A 79 17.19 -12.33 6.64
C ASP A 79 16.21 -11.74 5.58
N ILE A 80 15.67 -12.59 4.70
CA ILE A 80 14.69 -12.19 3.67
C ILE A 80 13.32 -12.77 4.03
N ARG A 81 12.30 -11.92 4.10
CA ARG A 81 10.92 -12.31 4.43
C ARG A 81 9.91 -11.74 3.44
N GLY A 82 8.93 -12.56 3.08
CA GLY A 82 7.72 -12.11 2.43
C GLY A 82 6.65 -11.72 3.48
N SER A 83 5.86 -10.70 3.15
CA SER A 83 4.68 -10.32 3.96
C SER A 83 3.54 -9.96 3.02
N ARG A 84 2.35 -10.52 3.27
CA ARG A 84 1.16 -10.27 2.45
C ARG A 84 -0.06 -10.07 3.33
N GLY A 85 -0.67 -8.88 3.18
CA GLY A 85 -1.88 -8.52 3.91
C GLY A 85 -1.69 -8.53 5.43
N MET A 86 -2.80 -8.51 6.13
CA MET A 86 -2.83 -8.58 7.59
C MET A 86 -3.98 -9.47 8.04
N SER A 87 -3.70 -10.38 8.95
CA SER A 87 -4.74 -11.22 9.55
C SER A 87 -5.76 -10.36 10.32
N PRO A 88 -7.08 -10.58 10.17
CA PRO A 88 -8.11 -9.84 10.91
C PRO A 88 -7.89 -9.81 12.42
N LYS A 89 -7.32 -10.85 13.00
CA LYS A 89 -6.99 -10.92 14.43
C LYS A 89 -6.03 -9.82 14.91
N ASN A 90 -5.27 -9.20 14.01
CA ASN A 90 -4.30 -8.15 14.32
C ASN A 90 -4.91 -6.74 14.31
N TYR A 91 -6.13 -6.55 13.76
CA TYR A 91 -6.79 -5.23 13.71
C TYR A 91 -6.97 -4.57 15.07
N PRO A 92 -7.34 -5.28 16.16
CA PRO A 92 -7.44 -4.64 17.47
C PRO A 92 -6.14 -3.97 17.92
N ALA A 93 -4.98 -4.56 17.64
CA ALA A 93 -3.67 -3.96 17.96
C ALA A 93 -3.43 -2.69 17.15
N VAL A 94 -3.75 -2.70 15.85
CA VAL A 94 -3.63 -1.51 14.97
C VAL A 94 -4.57 -0.39 15.44
N PHE A 95 -5.81 -0.70 15.77
CA PHE A 95 -6.76 0.29 16.30
C PHE A 95 -6.29 0.88 17.63
N ASN A 96 -5.65 0.09 18.48
CA ASN A 96 -5.05 0.60 19.72
C ASN A 96 -3.91 1.59 19.42
N LEU A 97 -3.04 1.30 18.45
CA LEU A 97 -1.98 2.24 18.02
C LEU A 97 -2.56 3.56 17.47
N ILE A 98 -3.69 3.51 16.77
CA ILE A 98 -4.40 4.69 16.29
C ILE A 98 -5.02 5.44 17.48
N LYS A 99 -5.69 4.75 18.39
CA LYS A 99 -6.33 5.34 19.58
C LYS A 99 -5.33 6.05 20.50
N THR A 100 -4.14 5.48 20.63
CA THR A 100 -3.05 6.07 21.45
C THR A 100 -2.27 7.16 20.71
N GLY A 101 -2.59 7.44 19.44
CA GLY A 101 -1.93 8.47 18.64
C GLY A 101 -0.54 8.10 18.12
N VAL A 102 -0.08 6.86 18.35
CA VAL A 102 1.21 6.36 17.81
C VAL A 102 1.15 6.30 16.29
N VAL A 103 0.04 5.84 15.72
CA VAL A 103 -0.23 5.84 14.27
C VAL A 103 -1.33 6.84 13.98
N ARG A 104 -1.10 7.74 13.01
CA ARG A 104 -2.04 8.81 12.63
C ARG A 104 -2.42 8.71 11.17
N PRO A 105 -3.37 7.83 10.78
CA PRO A 105 -3.72 7.61 9.37
C PRO A 105 -4.21 8.87 8.65
N ARG A 106 -4.87 9.78 9.38
CA ARG A 106 -5.35 11.05 8.81
C ARG A 106 -4.24 11.91 8.21
N SER A 107 -3.00 11.81 8.72
CA SER A 107 -1.86 12.54 8.15
C SER A 107 -1.45 12.04 6.76
N LEU A 108 -1.96 10.90 6.32
CA LEU A 108 -1.73 10.33 5.00
C LEU A 108 -2.77 10.79 3.97
N ILE A 109 -3.88 11.42 4.39
CA ILE A 109 -4.92 11.89 3.48
C ILE A 109 -4.39 13.12 2.75
N GLY A 110 -4.24 13.00 1.44
CA GLY A 110 -3.82 14.08 0.55
C GLY A 110 -5.00 14.86 -0.02
N SER A 111 -6.14 14.19 -0.26
CA SER A 111 -7.36 14.82 -0.78
C SER A 111 -8.60 14.06 -0.32
N GLU A 112 -9.69 14.81 -0.12
CA GLU A 112 -11.01 14.27 0.10
C GLU A 112 -11.87 14.58 -1.13
N LEU A 113 -12.55 13.56 -1.66
CA LEU A 113 -13.20 13.60 -2.96
C LEU A 113 -14.67 13.18 -2.86
N THR A 114 -15.45 13.62 -3.85
CA THR A 114 -16.74 13.02 -4.18
C THR A 114 -16.54 11.70 -4.93
N LEU A 115 -17.63 10.95 -5.14
CA LEU A 115 -17.58 9.71 -5.91
C LEU A 115 -17.18 9.96 -7.38
N GLU A 116 -17.70 11.02 -7.98
CA GLU A 116 -17.39 11.43 -9.35
C GLU A 116 -15.92 11.82 -9.51
N GLU A 117 -15.40 12.66 -8.61
CA GLU A 117 -13.99 13.05 -8.60
C GLU A 117 -13.06 11.85 -8.38
N GLY A 118 -13.48 10.89 -7.55
CA GLY A 118 -12.77 9.63 -7.34
C GLY A 118 -12.70 8.78 -8.61
N ALA A 119 -13.80 8.70 -9.37
CA ALA A 119 -13.82 7.99 -10.66
C ALA A 119 -12.87 8.65 -11.67
N GLU A 120 -12.86 9.98 -11.76
CA GLU A 120 -11.93 10.72 -12.61
C GLU A 120 -10.47 10.51 -12.17
N LEU A 121 -10.19 10.53 -10.87
CA LEU A 121 -8.84 10.31 -10.35
C LEU A 121 -8.32 8.92 -10.71
N LEU A 122 -9.15 7.88 -10.66
CA LEU A 122 -8.76 6.52 -11.04
C LEU A 122 -8.20 6.43 -12.46
N THR A 123 -8.72 7.22 -13.40
CA THR A 123 -8.23 7.24 -14.80
C THR A 123 -6.84 7.86 -14.96
N ARG A 124 -6.33 8.54 -13.94
CA ARG A 124 -5.06 9.27 -13.94
C ARG A 124 -4.10 8.82 -12.83
N MET A 125 -4.40 7.73 -12.14
CA MET A 125 -3.57 7.26 -11.00
C MET A 125 -2.14 6.89 -11.41
N ASP A 126 -1.94 6.45 -12.66
CA ASP A 126 -0.63 6.15 -13.24
C ASP A 126 0.27 7.38 -13.39
N GLN A 127 -0.32 8.59 -13.43
CA GLN A 127 0.39 9.87 -13.51
C GLN A 127 0.84 10.41 -12.14
N PHE A 128 0.53 9.72 -11.04
CA PHE A 128 0.82 10.14 -9.67
C PHE A 128 0.43 11.62 -9.41
N PRO A 129 -0.85 12.00 -9.58
CA PRO A 129 -1.30 13.39 -9.63
C PRO A 129 -1.25 14.13 -8.30
N GLY A 130 -0.69 13.54 -7.26
CA GLY A 130 -0.60 14.16 -5.93
C GLY A 130 0.19 13.32 -4.93
N THR A 131 0.29 13.82 -3.71
CA THR A 131 0.89 13.12 -2.58
C THR A 131 -0.18 12.71 -1.58
N GLY A 132 0.04 11.60 -0.88
CA GLY A 132 -0.91 11.06 0.08
C GLY A 132 -1.98 10.17 -0.55
N VAL A 133 -2.97 9.80 0.25
CA VAL A 133 -4.09 8.95 -0.14
C VAL A 133 -5.30 9.81 -0.45
N ALA A 134 -5.92 9.61 -1.60
CA ALA A 134 -7.22 10.19 -1.92
C ALA A 134 -8.32 9.35 -1.27
N VAL A 135 -9.24 9.99 -0.57
CA VAL A 135 -10.35 9.33 0.13
C VAL A 135 -11.68 9.88 -0.37
N ILE A 136 -12.57 9.00 -0.81
CA ILE A 136 -13.94 9.39 -1.17
C ILE A 136 -14.71 9.53 0.14
N THR A 137 -15.12 10.75 0.47
CA THR A 137 -15.86 11.09 1.70
C THR A 137 -17.28 11.56 1.44
N SER A 138 -17.63 11.91 0.20
CA SER A 138 -18.96 12.37 -0.20
C SER A 138 -19.58 11.41 -1.21
N PHE A 139 -20.71 10.81 -0.81
CA PHE A 139 -21.50 9.89 -1.62
C PHE A 139 -22.87 10.53 -1.96
N LYS A 140 -22.87 11.82 -2.32
CA LYS A 140 -24.11 12.44 -2.81
C LYS A 140 -24.44 11.77 -4.14
N TYR A 141 -25.48 10.97 -4.15
CA TYR A 141 -26.11 10.51 -5.39
C TYR A 141 -26.49 11.74 -6.20
N ALA A 142 -25.77 12.06 -7.24
CA ALA A 142 -26.32 12.91 -8.29
C ALA A 142 -27.62 12.25 -8.74
N ALA A 143 -28.66 13.05 -8.92
CA ALA A 143 -30.03 12.60 -9.13
C ALA A 143 -30.22 11.76 -10.41
N TRP A 144 -29.69 10.56 -10.43
CA TRP A 144 -29.89 9.54 -11.47
C TRP A 144 -31.36 9.08 -11.51
N HIS A 145 -32.11 9.22 -10.40
CA HIS A 145 -33.45 8.70 -10.27
C HIS A 145 -34.58 9.66 -10.65
N GLN A 146 -34.28 10.87 -11.13
CA GLN A 146 -35.36 11.76 -11.60
C GLN A 146 -35.72 11.60 -13.07
N GLN A 147 -34.92 10.94 -13.90
CA GLN A 147 -35.27 10.73 -15.31
C GLN A 147 -35.86 9.36 -15.63
N ASP A 148 -35.62 8.32 -14.80
CA ASP A 148 -36.16 6.98 -15.07
C ASP A 148 -37.52 6.69 -14.47
N ASN A 149 -38.02 7.50 -13.54
CA ASN A 149 -39.40 7.40 -13.04
C ASN A 149 -40.46 7.86 -14.03
N ALA A 150 -40.07 8.41 -15.20
CA ALA A 150 -40.99 8.75 -16.28
C ALA A 150 -41.19 7.64 -17.33
N LYS A 151 -40.41 6.54 -17.24
CA LYS A 151 -40.54 5.36 -18.11
C LYS A 151 -40.51 4.07 -17.30
N GLY A 152 -41.68 3.64 -16.83
CA GLY A 152 -42.03 2.28 -16.50
C GLY A 152 -41.23 1.64 -15.36
N ALA A 153 -41.84 1.55 -14.19
CA ALA A 153 -41.35 0.83 -13.02
C ALA A 153 -40.98 -0.64 -13.36
N LEU A 154 -39.70 -0.96 -13.33
CA LEU A 154 -39.25 -2.34 -13.14
C LEU A 154 -39.30 -2.62 -11.64
N SER A 155 -40.25 -3.45 -11.21
CA SER A 155 -40.40 -3.92 -9.85
C SER A 155 -39.15 -4.76 -9.48
N VAL A 156 -38.40 -4.31 -8.48
CA VAL A 156 -37.38 -5.11 -7.82
C VAL A 156 -38.09 -6.17 -6.99
N PRO A 157 -37.76 -7.48 -7.13
CA PRO A 157 -38.34 -8.50 -6.28
C PRO A 157 -37.88 -8.30 -4.82
N ASP A 158 -38.85 -8.36 -3.92
CA ASP A 158 -38.64 -8.25 -2.47
C ASP A 158 -37.72 -9.38 -1.97
N LEU A 159 -36.51 -9.01 -1.50
CA LEU A 159 -35.53 -9.93 -0.92
C LEU A 159 -35.69 -10.07 0.59
N GLN A 160 -36.90 -9.84 1.12
CA GLN A 160 -37.21 -10.14 2.52
C GLN A 160 -37.58 -11.63 2.66
N HIS A 161 -36.89 -12.31 3.59
CA HIS A 161 -37.09 -13.69 4.06
C HIS A 161 -36.49 -14.83 3.24
N ARG A 162 -35.18 -15.05 3.42
CA ARG A 162 -34.64 -16.41 3.45
C ARG A 162 -34.09 -16.71 4.84
N GLU A 163 -34.85 -17.50 5.60
CA GLU A 163 -34.36 -18.13 6.83
C GLU A 163 -33.18 -19.07 6.53
N PRO A 164 -32.17 -19.16 7.42
CA PRO A 164 -31.06 -20.10 7.25
C PRO A 164 -31.56 -21.53 7.44
N ARG A 165 -31.40 -22.41 6.46
CA ARG A 165 -31.61 -23.86 6.60
C ARG A 165 -30.46 -24.39 7.43
N HIS A 166 -30.76 -24.97 8.60
CA HIS A 166 -29.84 -25.81 9.34
C HIS A 166 -29.62 -27.13 8.57
N PRO A 167 -28.36 -27.62 8.44
CA PRO A 167 -28.11 -28.99 7.99
C PRO A 167 -28.36 -29.96 9.13
N ALA A 168 -28.98 -31.09 8.79
CA ALA A 168 -29.14 -32.24 9.63
C ALA A 168 -27.83 -33.02 9.75
#